data_ad3604da207e076ac81888940ca4e516
#
_entry.id   ad3604da207e076ac81888940ca4e516
#
_cell.length_a   1.000
_cell.length_b   1.000
_cell.length_c   1.000
_cell.angle_alpha   90.00
_cell.angle_beta   90.00
_cell.angle_gamma   90.00
#
_symmetry.space_group_name_H-M   'P 1'
#
loop_
_entity.id
_entity.type
_entity.pdbx_description
1 polymer ?
#
loop_
_entity_poly.entity_id
_entity_poly.type
_entity_poly.pdbx_seq_one_letter_code
_entity_poly.pdbx_strand_id
1 'polypeptide(L)'
;MNYETLIFETKKNIAYITLNRPDRLNSFDMKLGEELFDVLKKINSENDIRAVVIKGTGKGFCGGGDVKEMHNATDKSKFLRDLTKVIHKCVIEMRKMEKPIIGVVNGAAFGAGLSLALACDIIIADKEAKFGTAFIGIGLAPGCGTQFFTNLVGYQRACEYILTAKTFTADDAEKLGIANKVVGSNELDSAVEEFLSKFKELPPIAVGKAKMLINKSLDNEMLNHLELESLTASISAASMDFAEGVTAFVEKRKPTFKGK
;
A
#
# COMPACT_ATOMS: atom_id res chain seq x y z
N MET A 1 14.72 6.64 -15.61
CA MET A 1 15.55 5.55 -15.03
C MET A 1 14.91 4.24 -15.46
N ASN A 2 15.69 3.30 -15.92
CA ASN A 2 15.17 1.96 -16.21
C ASN A 2 15.39 1.09 -14.98
N TYR A 3 14.32 0.69 -14.32
CA TYR A 3 14.34 -0.33 -13.28
C TYR A 3 14.35 -1.71 -13.94
N GLU A 4 14.97 -2.69 -13.30
CA GLU A 4 15.08 -4.06 -13.83
C GLU A 4 13.95 -4.96 -13.33
N THR A 5 13.51 -4.72 -12.08
CA THR A 5 12.57 -5.59 -11.36
C THR A 5 11.18 -5.00 -11.22
N LEU A 6 10.99 -3.76 -11.66
CA LEU A 6 9.69 -3.10 -11.69
C LEU A 6 9.56 -2.17 -12.91
N ILE A 7 8.34 -1.87 -13.29
CA ILE A 7 8.00 -0.88 -14.32
C ILE A 7 7.39 0.33 -13.61
N PHE A 8 7.91 1.52 -13.87
CA PHE A 8 7.41 2.77 -13.34
C PHE A 8 6.92 3.68 -14.46
N GLU A 9 5.68 4.12 -14.37
CA GLU A 9 5.05 5.03 -15.30
C GLU A 9 4.24 6.10 -14.54
N THR A 10 4.18 7.30 -15.12
CA THR A 10 3.29 8.37 -14.64
C THR A 10 2.33 8.74 -15.75
N LYS A 11 1.02 8.67 -15.47
CA LYS A 11 -0.05 9.01 -16.42
C LYS A 11 -1.10 9.86 -15.72
N LYS A 12 -1.41 11.05 -16.26
CA LYS A 12 -2.46 11.95 -15.73
C LYS A 12 -2.37 12.18 -14.21
N ASN A 13 -1.16 12.50 -13.72
CA ASN A 13 -0.87 12.73 -12.30
C ASN A 13 -1.03 11.49 -11.39
N ILE A 14 -1.06 10.29 -11.95
CA ILE A 14 -1.07 9.02 -11.23
C ILE A 14 0.25 8.30 -11.50
N ALA A 15 0.90 7.83 -10.44
CA ALA A 15 2.07 6.98 -10.51
C ALA A 15 1.65 5.50 -10.51
N TYR A 16 2.19 4.74 -11.45
CA TYR A 16 1.96 3.29 -11.55
C TYR A 16 3.28 2.57 -11.31
N ILE A 17 3.30 1.71 -10.32
CA ILE A 17 4.41 0.81 -10.01
C ILE A 17 3.92 -0.61 -10.31
N THR A 18 4.55 -1.28 -11.27
CA THR A 18 4.24 -2.66 -11.60
C THR A 18 5.44 -3.53 -11.25
N LEU A 19 5.31 -4.38 -10.24
CA LEU A 19 6.34 -5.35 -9.88
C LEU A 19 6.53 -6.31 -11.07
N ASN A 20 7.76 -6.50 -11.54
CA ASN A 20 8.04 -7.17 -12.81
C ASN A 20 9.09 -8.29 -12.70
N ARG A 21 8.79 -9.26 -11.85
CA ARG A 21 9.51 -10.54 -11.72
C ARG A 21 8.52 -11.71 -11.84
N PRO A 22 7.76 -11.84 -12.94
CA PRO A 22 6.65 -12.82 -13.04
C PRO A 22 7.09 -14.27 -12.82
N ASP A 23 8.30 -14.64 -13.25
CA ASP A 23 8.88 -15.99 -13.06
C ASP A 23 9.20 -16.32 -11.60
N ARG A 24 9.15 -15.34 -10.74
CA ARG A 24 9.35 -15.42 -9.28
C ARG A 24 8.12 -14.98 -8.50
N LEU A 25 6.94 -14.92 -9.12
CA LEU A 25 5.72 -14.36 -8.53
C LEU A 25 5.96 -12.97 -7.91
N ASN A 26 6.81 -12.16 -8.50
CA ASN A 26 7.18 -10.83 -8.00
C ASN A 26 7.73 -10.82 -6.57
N SER A 27 8.38 -11.92 -6.15
CA SER A 27 8.96 -12.04 -4.81
C SER A 27 10.11 -11.05 -4.60
N PHE A 28 10.24 -10.56 -3.37
CA PHE A 28 11.31 -9.65 -2.98
C PHE A 28 12.67 -10.33 -2.96
N ASP A 29 13.59 -9.80 -3.74
CA ASP A 29 15.01 -9.87 -3.53
C ASP A 29 15.54 -8.50 -3.10
N MET A 30 16.85 -8.37 -2.90
CA MET A 30 17.46 -7.08 -2.54
C MET A 30 17.20 -6.03 -3.60
N LYS A 31 17.32 -6.39 -4.88
CA LYS A 31 17.18 -5.48 -6.03
C LYS A 31 15.77 -4.89 -6.10
N LEU A 32 14.73 -5.73 -6.04
CA LEU A 32 13.33 -5.25 -6.05
C LEU A 32 13.06 -4.33 -4.85
N GLY A 33 13.57 -4.68 -3.67
CA GLY A 33 13.40 -3.84 -2.48
C GLY A 33 14.06 -2.47 -2.64
N GLU A 34 15.28 -2.41 -3.15
CA GLU A 34 16.01 -1.16 -3.39
C GLU A 34 15.35 -0.30 -4.47
N GLU A 35 14.96 -0.90 -5.59
CA GLU A 35 14.27 -0.20 -6.68
C GLU A 35 12.88 0.32 -6.25
N LEU A 36 12.12 -0.48 -5.49
CA LEU A 36 10.84 -0.04 -4.95
C LEU A 36 11.02 1.13 -3.98
N PHE A 37 12.01 1.08 -3.10
CA PHE A 37 12.29 2.19 -2.19
C PHE A 37 12.68 3.47 -2.95
N ASP A 38 13.52 3.36 -3.98
CA ASP A 38 13.95 4.48 -4.80
C ASP A 38 12.75 5.14 -5.51
N VAL A 39 11.90 4.35 -6.17
CA VAL A 39 10.73 4.89 -6.87
C VAL A 39 9.72 5.51 -5.91
N LEU A 40 9.51 4.94 -4.72
CA LEU A 40 8.63 5.52 -3.70
C LEU A 40 9.14 6.89 -3.23
N LYS A 41 10.45 7.03 -2.99
CA LYS A 41 11.05 8.33 -2.65
C LYS A 41 10.88 9.35 -3.76
N LYS A 42 11.11 8.94 -5.01
CA LYS A 42 10.89 9.80 -6.17
C LYS A 42 9.45 10.28 -6.23
N ILE A 43 8.48 9.38 -6.15
CA ILE A 43 7.05 9.73 -6.15
C ILE A 43 6.74 10.70 -5.01
N ASN A 44 7.31 10.48 -3.82
CA ASN A 44 7.06 11.33 -2.66
C ASN A 44 7.52 12.78 -2.91
N SER A 45 8.60 12.99 -3.66
CA SER A 45 9.11 14.32 -3.99
C SER A 45 8.37 15.02 -5.14
N GLU A 46 7.54 14.33 -5.92
CA GLU A 46 6.83 14.90 -7.08
C GLU A 46 5.44 15.44 -6.68
N ASN A 47 5.28 16.76 -6.57
CA ASN A 47 4.04 17.40 -6.09
C ASN A 47 2.83 17.19 -7.00
N ASP A 48 3.03 16.93 -8.29
CA ASP A 48 1.93 16.77 -9.25
C ASP A 48 1.24 15.40 -9.16
N ILE A 49 1.85 14.41 -8.49
CA ILE A 49 1.26 13.08 -8.32
C ILE A 49 0.16 13.13 -7.26
N ARG A 50 -1.04 12.68 -7.65
CA ARG A 50 -2.26 12.66 -6.84
C ARG A 50 -2.54 11.33 -6.15
N ALA A 51 -2.11 10.22 -6.75
CA ALA A 51 -2.26 8.87 -6.20
C ALA A 51 -1.21 7.93 -6.79
N VAL A 52 -1.04 6.78 -6.14
CA VAL A 52 -0.13 5.70 -6.56
C VAL A 52 -0.91 4.42 -6.73
N VAL A 53 -0.60 3.65 -7.78
CA VAL A 53 -1.12 2.29 -7.98
C VAL A 53 0.05 1.33 -7.95
N ILE A 54 -0.06 0.27 -7.15
CA ILE A 54 0.92 -0.82 -7.08
C ILE A 54 0.24 -2.11 -7.51
N LYS A 55 0.81 -2.80 -8.52
CA LYS A 55 0.33 -4.11 -9.01
C LYS A 55 1.48 -5.03 -9.36
N GLY A 56 1.19 -6.30 -9.62
CA GLY A 56 2.18 -7.27 -10.11
C GLY A 56 1.94 -7.67 -11.55
N THR A 57 3.01 -8.05 -12.28
CA THR A 57 2.87 -8.74 -13.57
C THR A 57 2.55 -10.22 -13.39
N GLY A 58 1.91 -10.83 -14.38
CA GLY A 58 1.65 -12.26 -14.41
C GLY A 58 0.63 -12.73 -13.37
N LYS A 59 0.88 -13.89 -12.75
CA LYS A 59 -0.06 -14.62 -11.90
C LYS A 59 -0.04 -14.20 -10.42
N GLY A 60 0.77 -13.23 -10.02
CA GLY A 60 0.92 -12.84 -8.63
C GLY A 60 1.03 -11.34 -8.45
N PHE A 61 0.51 -10.85 -7.34
CA PHE A 61 0.86 -9.53 -6.84
C PHE A 61 2.29 -9.56 -6.31
N CYS A 62 2.55 -10.34 -5.24
CA CYS A 62 3.88 -10.59 -4.71
C CYS A 62 3.89 -11.85 -3.84
N GLY A 63 4.77 -12.79 -4.15
CA GLY A 63 4.89 -14.09 -3.47
C GLY A 63 5.59 -14.04 -2.11
N GLY A 64 6.07 -12.87 -1.67
CA GLY A 64 6.84 -12.72 -0.43
C GLY A 64 8.31 -12.50 -0.66
N GLY A 65 9.18 -12.97 0.22
CA GLY A 65 10.62 -12.98 0.00
C GLY A 65 11.03 -14.12 -0.95
N ASP A 66 12.06 -13.88 -1.77
CA ASP A 66 12.56 -14.91 -2.71
C ASP A 66 13.22 -16.06 -1.95
N VAL A 67 12.48 -17.17 -1.80
CA VAL A 67 12.92 -18.34 -1.03
C VAL A 67 14.15 -19.02 -1.68
N LYS A 68 14.33 -18.91 -3.01
CA LYS A 68 15.52 -19.45 -3.68
C LYS A 68 16.77 -18.67 -3.29
N GLU A 69 16.68 -17.37 -3.19
CA GLU A 69 17.80 -16.54 -2.69
C GLU A 69 18.08 -16.81 -1.22
N MET A 70 17.04 -16.96 -0.39
CA MET A 70 17.19 -17.35 1.00
C MET A 70 17.91 -18.70 1.13
N HIS A 71 17.55 -19.67 0.29
CA HIS A 71 18.18 -21.00 0.27
C HIS A 71 19.67 -20.92 -0.08
N ASN A 72 20.03 -20.13 -1.09
CA ASN A 72 21.38 -20.00 -1.62
C ASN A 72 22.29 -19.11 -0.74
N ALA A 73 21.72 -18.33 0.15
CA ALA A 73 22.49 -17.43 1.01
C ALA A 73 23.41 -18.21 1.96
N THR A 74 24.71 -17.86 1.99
CA THR A 74 25.71 -18.46 2.88
C THR A 74 25.37 -18.18 4.34
N ASP A 75 25.04 -16.93 4.66
CA ASP A 75 24.53 -16.51 5.97
C ASP A 75 23.04 -16.11 5.82
N LYS A 76 22.16 -17.06 6.10
CA LYS A 76 20.71 -16.87 6.00
C LYS A 76 20.18 -15.83 6.97
N SER A 77 20.76 -15.74 8.16
CA SER A 77 20.36 -14.77 9.18
C SER A 77 20.69 -13.35 8.75
N LYS A 78 21.89 -13.13 8.25
CA LYS A 78 22.32 -11.83 7.73
C LYS A 78 21.48 -11.43 6.50
N PHE A 79 21.31 -12.36 5.54
CA PHE A 79 20.51 -12.12 4.34
C PHE A 79 19.09 -11.68 4.68
N LEU A 80 18.39 -12.42 5.56
CA LEU A 80 17.03 -12.09 5.98
C LEU A 80 16.94 -10.74 6.70
N ARG A 81 17.93 -10.44 7.55
CA ARG A 81 17.98 -9.14 8.24
C ARG A 81 18.12 -7.98 7.25
N ASP A 82 18.97 -8.14 6.25
CA ASP A 82 19.20 -7.10 5.25
C ASP A 82 17.97 -6.95 4.33
N LEU A 83 17.39 -8.05 3.86
CA LEU A 83 16.17 -8.05 3.05
C LEU A 83 14.99 -7.43 3.81
N THR A 84 14.76 -7.83 5.06
CA THR A 84 13.66 -7.24 5.85
C THR A 84 13.86 -5.75 6.08
N LYS A 85 15.08 -5.27 6.31
CA LYS A 85 15.35 -3.82 6.43
C LYS A 85 14.97 -3.04 5.17
N VAL A 86 15.25 -3.58 3.98
CA VAL A 86 14.88 -2.93 2.73
C VAL A 86 13.36 -2.91 2.56
N ILE A 87 12.66 -4.03 2.84
CA ILE A 87 11.20 -4.09 2.82
C ILE A 87 10.60 -3.09 3.82
N HIS A 88 11.15 -3.00 5.03
CA HIS A 88 10.69 -2.02 6.03
C HIS A 88 10.83 -0.57 5.55
N LYS A 89 11.93 -0.23 4.87
CA LYS A 89 12.08 1.11 4.26
C LYS A 89 10.96 1.40 3.26
N CYS A 90 10.61 0.45 2.41
CA CYS A 90 9.48 0.61 1.48
C CYS A 90 8.16 0.85 2.22
N VAL A 91 7.85 0.01 3.20
CA VAL A 91 6.60 0.11 3.99
C VAL A 91 6.52 1.44 4.75
N ILE A 92 7.63 1.87 5.36
CA ILE A 92 7.69 3.16 6.07
C ILE A 92 7.47 4.33 5.10
N GLU A 93 8.10 4.29 3.91
CA GLU A 93 7.93 5.33 2.90
C GLU A 93 6.48 5.39 2.39
N MET A 94 5.84 4.24 2.15
CA MET A 94 4.43 4.15 1.76
C MET A 94 3.50 4.77 2.82
N ARG A 95 3.75 4.50 4.10
CA ARG A 95 2.95 5.06 5.21
C ARG A 95 3.19 6.55 5.45
N LYS A 96 4.41 7.03 5.23
CA LYS A 96 4.75 8.46 5.34
C LYS A 96 4.25 9.30 4.17
N MET A 97 4.11 8.68 3.00
CA MET A 97 3.66 9.37 1.79
C MET A 97 2.26 9.94 1.97
N GLU A 98 2.08 11.23 1.72
CA GLU A 98 0.77 11.92 1.80
C GLU A 98 -0.09 11.69 0.55
N LYS A 99 0.29 10.80 -0.36
CA LYS A 99 -0.48 10.39 -1.53
C LYS A 99 -1.16 9.06 -1.27
N PRO A 100 -2.46 8.90 -1.61
CA PRO A 100 -3.15 7.62 -1.51
C PRO A 100 -2.48 6.55 -2.37
N ILE A 101 -2.38 5.33 -1.85
CA ILE A 101 -1.80 4.18 -2.54
C ILE A 101 -2.85 3.09 -2.69
N ILE A 102 -3.13 2.70 -3.93
CA ILE A 102 -4.02 1.59 -4.26
C ILE A 102 -3.18 0.36 -4.58
N GLY A 103 -3.35 -0.70 -3.81
CA GLY A 103 -2.81 -2.03 -4.10
C GLY A 103 -3.79 -2.83 -4.96
N VAL A 104 -3.35 -3.26 -6.14
CA VAL A 104 -4.15 -4.11 -7.03
C VAL A 104 -3.63 -5.53 -6.92
N VAL A 105 -4.32 -6.35 -6.13
CA VAL A 105 -3.91 -7.73 -5.86
C VAL A 105 -4.52 -8.64 -6.95
N ASN A 106 -3.79 -8.74 -8.05
CA ASN A 106 -4.17 -9.50 -9.25
C ASN A 106 -3.92 -11.00 -9.16
N GLY A 107 -3.51 -11.52 -7.99
CA GLY A 107 -3.19 -12.94 -7.79
C GLY A 107 -2.57 -13.21 -6.43
N ALA A 108 -1.51 -13.99 -6.36
CA ALA A 108 -0.87 -14.40 -5.11
C ALA A 108 -0.27 -13.22 -4.32
N ALA A 109 -0.65 -13.08 -3.04
CA ALA A 109 -0.09 -12.12 -2.08
C ALA A 109 0.28 -12.84 -0.78
N PHE A 110 1.54 -13.25 -0.65
CA PHE A 110 2.00 -14.08 0.46
C PHE A 110 3.15 -13.45 1.25
N GLY A 111 3.23 -13.71 2.55
CA GLY A 111 4.31 -13.26 3.40
C GLY A 111 4.56 -11.76 3.30
N ALA A 112 5.77 -11.34 2.87
CA ALA A 112 6.10 -9.94 2.65
C ALA A 112 5.24 -9.30 1.54
N GLY A 113 4.69 -10.08 0.60
CA GLY A 113 3.76 -9.60 -0.42
C GLY A 113 2.40 -9.21 0.17
N LEU A 114 1.86 -10.02 1.10
CA LEU A 114 0.69 -9.62 1.87
C LEU A 114 1.00 -8.36 2.69
N SER A 115 2.18 -8.28 3.30
CA SER A 115 2.58 -7.09 4.07
C SER A 115 2.67 -5.83 3.20
N LEU A 116 3.15 -5.96 1.96
CA LEU A 116 3.16 -4.86 0.98
C LEU A 116 1.73 -4.43 0.61
N ALA A 117 0.83 -5.39 0.37
CA ALA A 117 -0.58 -5.08 0.11
C ALA A 117 -1.21 -4.34 1.29
N LEU A 118 -1.01 -4.83 2.52
CA LEU A 118 -1.51 -4.20 3.75
C LEU A 118 -0.89 -2.82 4.04
N ALA A 119 0.25 -2.49 3.44
CA ALA A 119 0.83 -1.16 3.52
C ALA A 119 0.17 -0.15 2.57
N CYS A 120 -0.58 -0.61 1.57
CA CYS A 120 -1.45 0.23 0.74
C CYS A 120 -2.64 0.77 1.55
N ASP A 121 -3.22 1.87 1.09
CA ASP A 121 -4.36 2.52 1.76
C ASP A 121 -5.70 1.91 1.33
N ILE A 122 -5.76 1.42 0.09
CA ILE A 122 -6.93 0.76 -0.52
C ILE A 122 -6.44 -0.49 -1.24
N ILE A 123 -7.14 -1.60 -1.04
CA ILE A 123 -6.84 -2.87 -1.72
C ILE A 123 -8.02 -3.27 -2.60
N ILE A 124 -7.75 -3.41 -3.89
CA ILE A 124 -8.67 -3.99 -4.87
C ILE A 124 -8.10 -5.35 -5.26
N ALA A 125 -8.88 -6.41 -5.07
CA ALA A 125 -8.43 -7.77 -5.32
C ALA A 125 -9.18 -8.42 -6.49
N ASP A 126 -8.44 -9.20 -7.26
CA ASP A 126 -9.01 -10.16 -8.17
C ASP A 126 -9.73 -11.26 -7.38
N LYS A 127 -10.90 -11.72 -7.85
CA LYS A 127 -11.67 -12.79 -7.23
C LYS A 127 -10.86 -14.10 -7.07
N GLU A 128 -9.93 -14.35 -7.98
CA GLU A 128 -9.06 -15.53 -7.94
C GLU A 128 -7.81 -15.33 -7.07
N ALA A 129 -7.61 -14.13 -6.50
CA ALA A 129 -6.44 -13.84 -5.66
C ALA A 129 -6.43 -14.72 -4.40
N LYS A 130 -5.22 -15.07 -3.99
CA LYS A 130 -4.96 -15.85 -2.77
C LYS A 130 -4.02 -15.08 -1.85
N PHE A 131 -4.31 -15.11 -0.58
CA PHE A 131 -3.59 -14.42 0.46
C PHE A 131 -3.06 -15.39 1.51
N GLY A 132 -1.98 -15.04 2.17
CA GLY A 132 -1.47 -15.81 3.30
C GLY A 132 -0.27 -15.18 3.96
N THR A 133 -0.12 -15.41 5.26
CA THR A 133 1.03 -14.92 6.03
C THR A 133 2.30 -15.72 5.73
N ALA A 134 2.16 -17.01 5.41
CA ALA A 134 3.14 -17.95 4.86
C ALA A 134 4.50 -18.13 5.60
N PHE A 135 4.88 -17.26 6.52
CA PHE A 135 6.19 -17.28 7.18
C PHE A 135 6.43 -18.57 7.99
N ILE A 136 5.47 -18.94 8.83
CA ILE A 136 5.58 -20.12 9.71
C ILE A 136 5.73 -21.41 8.89
N GLY A 137 5.11 -21.49 7.71
CA GLY A 137 5.17 -22.66 6.82
C GLY A 137 6.60 -23.00 6.34
N ILE A 138 7.53 -22.05 6.41
CA ILE A 138 8.96 -22.28 6.09
C ILE A 138 9.87 -22.16 7.34
N GLY A 139 9.29 -22.20 8.55
CA GLY A 139 10.04 -22.11 9.80
C GLY A 139 10.53 -20.68 10.14
N LEU A 140 9.92 -19.66 9.55
CA LEU A 140 10.30 -18.26 9.76
C LEU A 140 9.24 -17.53 10.58
N ALA A 141 9.67 -16.76 11.58
CA ALA A 141 8.78 -15.80 12.23
C ALA A 141 8.43 -14.65 11.26
N PRO A 142 7.23 -14.03 11.35
CA PRO A 142 6.87 -12.92 10.50
C PRO A 142 7.87 -11.76 10.58
N GLY A 143 8.45 -11.42 9.43
CA GLY A 143 9.42 -10.32 9.33
C GLY A 143 8.82 -8.97 9.00
N CYS A 144 7.53 -8.91 8.65
CA CYS A 144 6.84 -7.68 8.27
C CYS A 144 5.31 -7.87 8.37
N GLY A 145 4.56 -6.79 8.60
CA GLY A 145 3.11 -6.72 8.44
C GLY A 145 2.26 -7.31 9.56
N THR A 146 2.85 -7.89 10.60
CA THR A 146 2.10 -8.46 11.74
C THR A 146 1.18 -7.43 12.38
N GLN A 147 1.68 -6.23 12.65
CA GLN A 147 0.89 -5.15 13.23
C GLN A 147 -0.29 -4.76 12.33
N PHE A 148 -0.06 -4.57 11.02
CA PHE A 148 -1.13 -4.22 10.08
C PHE A 148 -2.22 -5.28 10.03
N PHE A 149 -1.82 -6.54 9.93
CA PHE A 149 -2.76 -7.65 9.91
C PHE A 149 -3.56 -7.73 11.22
N THR A 150 -2.89 -7.68 12.38
CA THR A 150 -3.54 -7.76 13.69
C THR A 150 -4.51 -6.60 13.91
N ASN A 151 -4.14 -5.38 13.52
CA ASN A 151 -5.02 -4.21 13.65
C ASN A 151 -6.29 -4.31 12.79
N LEU A 152 -6.19 -4.94 11.61
CA LEU A 152 -7.35 -5.12 10.73
C LEU A 152 -8.28 -6.23 11.20
N VAL A 153 -7.73 -7.40 11.53
CA VAL A 153 -8.58 -8.60 11.76
C VAL A 153 -8.84 -8.90 13.24
N GLY A 154 -8.11 -8.23 14.14
CA GLY A 154 -8.14 -8.46 15.59
C GLY A 154 -7.26 -9.64 16.02
N TYR A 155 -6.95 -9.70 17.33
CA TYR A 155 -5.95 -10.60 17.90
C TYR A 155 -6.20 -12.08 17.62
N GLN A 156 -7.43 -12.59 17.90
CA GLN A 156 -7.72 -14.02 17.77
C GLN A 156 -7.62 -14.50 16.32
N ARG A 157 -8.15 -13.73 15.37
CA ARG A 157 -8.03 -14.05 13.95
C ARG A 157 -6.57 -13.94 13.46
N ALA A 158 -5.83 -12.94 13.94
CA ALA A 158 -4.40 -12.84 13.62
C ALA A 158 -3.64 -14.08 14.11
N CYS A 159 -3.90 -14.56 15.34
CA CYS A 159 -3.32 -15.80 15.84
C CYS A 159 -3.68 -17.00 14.95
N GLU A 160 -4.96 -17.16 14.60
CA GLU A 160 -5.38 -18.25 13.72
C GLU A 160 -4.60 -18.22 12.39
N TYR A 161 -4.64 -17.11 11.68
CA TYR A 161 -4.04 -17.04 10.34
C TYR A 161 -2.51 -17.09 10.36
N ILE A 162 -1.87 -16.41 11.31
CA ILE A 162 -0.41 -16.33 11.37
C ILE A 162 0.19 -17.63 11.90
N LEU A 163 -0.29 -18.13 13.05
CA LEU A 163 0.31 -19.30 13.69
C LEU A 163 0.08 -20.60 12.95
N THR A 164 -0.96 -20.67 12.12
CA THR A 164 -1.26 -21.85 11.28
C THR A 164 -0.81 -21.69 9.83
N ALA A 165 -0.20 -20.56 9.46
CA ALA A 165 0.14 -20.20 8.07
C ALA A 165 -1.06 -20.33 7.12
N LYS A 166 -2.26 -20.02 7.60
CA LYS A 166 -3.52 -20.21 6.86
C LYS A 166 -3.54 -19.35 5.60
N THR A 167 -3.89 -20.00 4.47
CA THR A 167 -4.20 -19.33 3.21
C THR A 167 -5.68 -18.97 3.18
N PHE A 168 -6.04 -17.85 2.57
CA PHE A 168 -7.41 -17.39 2.44
C PHE A 168 -7.69 -16.77 1.06
N THR A 169 -8.97 -16.74 0.69
CA THR A 169 -9.44 -16.25 -0.60
C THR A 169 -9.60 -14.73 -0.63
N ALA A 170 -9.87 -14.17 -1.82
CA ALA A 170 -10.25 -12.77 -1.96
C ALA A 170 -11.56 -12.45 -1.21
N ASP A 171 -12.55 -13.34 -1.27
CA ASP A 171 -13.82 -13.20 -0.54
C ASP A 171 -13.60 -13.18 0.98
N ASP A 172 -12.67 -14.01 1.48
CA ASP A 172 -12.29 -13.98 2.90
C ASP A 172 -11.58 -12.67 3.24
N ALA A 173 -10.70 -12.18 2.35
CA ALA A 173 -10.00 -10.91 2.54
C ALA A 173 -10.99 -9.72 2.62
N GLU A 174 -12.05 -9.73 1.81
CA GLU A 174 -13.11 -8.71 1.88
C GLU A 174 -13.89 -8.81 3.19
N LYS A 175 -14.31 -10.01 3.61
CA LYS A 175 -15.00 -10.24 4.90
C LYS A 175 -14.14 -9.87 6.11
N LEU A 176 -12.83 -9.99 6.00
CA LEU A 176 -11.87 -9.59 7.03
C LEU A 176 -11.56 -8.08 7.04
N GLY A 177 -12.07 -7.31 6.08
CA GLY A 177 -11.78 -5.90 5.92
C GLY A 177 -10.38 -5.62 5.34
N ILE A 178 -9.71 -6.64 4.78
CA ILE A 178 -8.40 -6.50 4.13
C ILE A 178 -8.57 -5.93 2.72
N ALA A 179 -9.44 -6.52 1.90
CA ALA A 179 -9.78 -5.99 0.59
C ALA A 179 -10.98 -5.05 0.69
N ASN A 180 -10.86 -3.87 0.06
CA ASN A 180 -11.94 -2.88 -0.02
C ASN A 180 -12.95 -3.25 -1.12
N LYS A 181 -12.51 -3.98 -2.13
CA LYS A 181 -13.34 -4.43 -3.25
C LYS A 181 -12.76 -5.68 -3.88
N VAL A 182 -13.62 -6.64 -4.19
CA VAL A 182 -13.28 -7.86 -4.92
C VAL A 182 -14.05 -7.88 -6.23
N VAL A 183 -13.36 -8.07 -7.35
CA VAL A 183 -13.95 -8.04 -8.70
C VAL A 183 -13.36 -9.13 -9.58
N GLY A 184 -13.98 -9.43 -10.70
CA GLY A 184 -13.40 -10.29 -11.72
C GLY A 184 -12.18 -9.67 -12.38
N SER A 185 -11.28 -10.49 -12.94
CA SER A 185 -10.02 -10.03 -13.54
C SER A 185 -10.22 -8.98 -14.63
N ASN A 186 -11.29 -9.05 -15.39
CA ASN A 186 -11.66 -8.07 -16.43
C ASN A 186 -12.23 -6.76 -15.89
N GLU A 187 -12.52 -6.67 -14.61
CA GLU A 187 -13.08 -5.50 -13.96
C GLU A 187 -12.06 -4.73 -13.09
N LEU A 188 -10.85 -5.29 -12.89
CA LEU A 188 -9.82 -4.68 -12.05
C LEU A 188 -9.49 -3.24 -12.45
N ASP A 189 -9.23 -3.00 -13.75
CA ASP A 189 -8.86 -1.66 -14.22
C ASP A 189 -10.00 -0.66 -14.03
N SER A 190 -11.26 -1.06 -14.24
CA SER A 190 -12.42 -0.20 -14.02
C SER A 190 -12.64 0.10 -12.53
N ALA A 191 -12.44 -0.90 -11.66
CA ALA A 191 -12.52 -0.73 -10.21
C ALA A 191 -11.45 0.22 -9.68
N VAL A 192 -10.23 0.15 -10.23
CA VAL A 192 -9.14 1.10 -9.90
C VAL A 192 -9.49 2.51 -10.35
N GLU A 193 -9.99 2.68 -11.60
CA GLU A 193 -10.33 4.01 -12.12
C GLU A 193 -11.48 4.67 -11.35
N GLU A 194 -12.39 3.91 -10.75
CA GLU A 194 -13.42 4.44 -9.85
C GLU A 194 -12.82 5.21 -8.66
N PHE A 195 -11.77 4.67 -8.02
CA PHE A 195 -11.07 5.35 -6.93
C PHE A 195 -10.19 6.49 -7.44
N LEU A 196 -9.47 6.27 -8.54
CA LEU A 196 -8.58 7.27 -9.11
C LEU A 196 -9.33 8.53 -9.58
N SER A 197 -10.54 8.37 -10.13
CA SER A 197 -11.37 9.50 -10.52
C SER A 197 -11.72 10.39 -9.32
N LYS A 198 -12.02 9.79 -8.15
CA LYS A 198 -12.25 10.53 -6.91
C LYS A 198 -10.99 11.29 -6.47
N PHE A 199 -9.83 10.63 -6.44
CA PHE A 199 -8.58 11.28 -6.02
C PHE A 199 -8.13 12.41 -6.96
N LYS A 200 -8.46 12.35 -8.24
CA LYS A 200 -8.21 13.45 -9.19
C LYS A 200 -9.03 14.71 -8.87
N GLU A 201 -10.22 14.53 -8.31
CA GLU A 201 -11.17 15.61 -8.00
C GLU A 201 -11.04 16.14 -6.57
N LEU A 202 -10.43 15.43 -5.65
CA LEU A 202 -10.28 15.82 -4.25
C LEU A 202 -9.06 16.74 -4.01
N PRO A 203 -9.10 17.61 -2.97
CA PRO A 203 -7.99 18.49 -2.63
C PRO A 203 -6.82 17.67 -2.08
N PRO A 204 -5.67 17.62 -2.76
CA PRO A 204 -4.60 16.66 -2.43
C PRO A 204 -3.95 16.94 -1.08
N ILE A 205 -3.87 18.20 -0.65
CA ILE A 205 -3.34 18.56 0.67
C ILE A 205 -4.22 17.94 1.77
N ALA A 206 -5.54 18.14 1.70
CA ALA A 206 -6.45 17.60 2.70
C ALA A 206 -6.46 16.05 2.70
N VAL A 207 -6.44 15.42 1.51
CA VAL A 207 -6.33 13.96 1.38
C VAL A 207 -5.05 13.43 2.02
N GLY A 208 -3.92 14.07 1.75
CA GLY A 208 -2.62 13.69 2.32
C GLY A 208 -2.58 13.84 3.83
N LYS A 209 -3.11 14.95 4.35
CA LYS A 209 -3.21 15.20 5.80
C LYS A 209 -4.15 14.20 6.48
N ALA A 210 -5.28 13.86 5.85
CA ALA A 210 -6.18 12.82 6.36
C ALA A 210 -5.46 11.45 6.44
N LYS A 211 -4.73 11.03 5.40
CA LYS A 211 -3.92 9.80 5.44
C LYS A 211 -2.89 9.83 6.58
N MET A 212 -2.20 10.95 6.76
CA MET A 212 -1.22 11.12 7.85
C MET A 212 -1.90 10.95 9.22
N LEU A 213 -3.06 11.58 9.45
CA LEU A 213 -3.84 11.44 10.68
C LEU A 213 -4.30 10.00 10.92
N ILE A 214 -4.85 9.32 9.90
CA ILE A 214 -5.25 7.90 9.98
C ILE A 214 -4.06 7.02 10.40
N ASN A 215 -2.87 7.22 9.80
CA ASN A 215 -1.69 6.45 10.20
C ASN A 215 -1.25 6.75 11.64
N LYS A 216 -1.35 8.00 12.08
CA LYS A 216 -0.98 8.41 13.45
C LYS A 216 -1.98 7.97 14.51
N SER A 217 -3.26 7.76 14.15
CA SER A 217 -4.27 7.30 15.09
C SER A 217 -4.00 5.90 15.65
N LEU A 218 -3.16 5.11 14.98
CA LEU A 218 -2.78 3.78 15.43
C LEU A 218 -1.74 3.79 16.57
N ASP A 219 -1.00 4.89 16.74
CA ASP A 219 0.12 4.99 17.67
C ASP A 219 -0.08 6.08 18.74
N ASN A 220 -0.97 7.07 18.50
CA ASN A 220 -1.16 8.20 19.38
C ASN A 220 -2.21 7.91 20.48
N GLU A 221 -1.97 8.45 21.66
CA GLU A 221 -3.01 8.61 22.67
C GLU A 221 -4.05 9.66 22.24
N MET A 222 -5.29 9.51 22.67
CA MET A 222 -6.44 10.30 22.23
C MET A 222 -6.20 11.83 22.33
N LEU A 223 -5.69 12.32 23.45
CA LEU A 223 -5.48 13.78 23.62
C LEU A 223 -4.46 14.33 22.63
N ASN A 224 -3.32 13.64 22.48
CA ASN A 224 -2.28 14.03 21.52
C ASN A 224 -2.79 13.94 20.07
N HIS A 225 -3.68 12.99 19.79
CA HIS A 225 -4.26 12.85 18.46
C HIS A 225 -5.22 13.98 18.13
N LEU A 226 -6.11 14.36 19.05
CA LEU A 226 -7.04 15.49 18.87
C LEU A 226 -6.31 16.83 18.69
N GLU A 227 -5.20 17.04 19.41
CA GLU A 227 -4.35 18.23 19.20
C GLU A 227 -3.71 18.22 17.80
N LEU A 228 -3.20 17.07 17.35
CA LEU A 228 -2.67 16.89 16.00
C LEU A 228 -3.74 17.14 14.92
N GLU A 229 -4.97 16.66 15.12
CA GLU A 229 -6.10 16.93 14.22
C GLU A 229 -6.40 18.43 14.11
N SER A 230 -6.48 19.13 15.24
CA SER A 230 -6.72 20.57 15.28
C SER A 230 -5.64 21.36 14.53
N LEU A 231 -4.36 21.04 14.78
CA LEU A 231 -3.24 21.67 14.09
C LEU A 231 -3.28 21.38 12.59
N THR A 232 -3.55 20.14 12.22
CA THR A 232 -3.60 19.70 10.82
C THR A 232 -4.77 20.33 10.06
N ALA A 233 -5.93 20.48 10.70
CA ALA A 233 -7.07 21.20 10.15
C ALA A 233 -6.73 22.68 9.89
N SER A 234 -6.03 23.34 10.84
CA SER A 234 -5.58 24.72 10.67
C SER A 234 -4.60 24.87 9.49
N ILE A 235 -3.64 23.94 9.33
CA ILE A 235 -2.72 23.93 8.19
C ILE A 235 -3.49 23.77 6.86
N SER A 236 -4.46 22.86 6.82
CA SER A 236 -5.29 22.65 5.64
C SER A 236 -6.14 23.88 5.30
N ALA A 237 -6.65 24.58 6.32
CA ALA A 237 -7.46 25.80 6.14
C ALA A 237 -6.65 26.97 5.55
N ALA A 238 -5.34 26.96 5.64
CA ALA A 238 -4.48 27.96 5.02
C ALA A 238 -4.26 27.74 3.51
N SER A 239 -4.74 26.62 2.94
CA SER A 239 -4.57 26.31 1.53
C SER A 239 -5.55 27.05 0.61
N MET A 240 -5.14 27.29 -0.62
CA MET A 240 -6.04 27.83 -1.66
C MET A 240 -7.18 26.85 -1.98
N ASP A 241 -6.94 25.57 -1.85
CA ASP A 241 -7.95 24.53 -2.06
C ASP A 241 -9.06 24.60 -1.00
N PHE A 242 -8.75 24.94 0.25
CA PHE A 242 -9.78 25.19 1.26
C PHE A 242 -10.63 26.39 0.93
N ALA A 243 -10.00 27.52 0.55
CA ALA A 243 -10.74 28.73 0.13
C ALA A 243 -11.66 28.45 -1.06
N GLU A 244 -11.17 27.74 -2.07
CA GLU A 244 -11.97 27.30 -3.21
C GLU A 244 -13.12 26.38 -2.78
N GLY A 245 -12.86 25.41 -1.93
CA GLY A 245 -13.86 24.46 -1.45
C GLY A 245 -15.02 25.14 -0.72
N VAL A 246 -14.70 26.07 0.21
CA VAL A 246 -15.72 26.85 0.93
C VAL A 246 -16.51 27.75 -0.01
N THR A 247 -15.83 28.45 -0.91
CA THR A 247 -16.51 29.33 -1.89
C THR A 247 -17.44 28.52 -2.80
N ALA A 248 -16.95 27.43 -3.36
CA ALA A 248 -17.74 26.56 -4.24
C ALA A 248 -18.97 25.98 -3.52
N PHE A 249 -18.83 25.62 -2.24
CA PHE A 249 -19.94 25.13 -1.42
C PHE A 249 -21.03 26.19 -1.24
N VAL A 250 -20.64 27.43 -0.90
CA VAL A 250 -21.58 28.55 -0.73
C VAL A 250 -22.25 28.89 -2.05
N GLU A 251 -21.52 28.90 -3.15
CA GLU A 251 -22.01 29.17 -4.50
C GLU A 251 -22.75 28.02 -5.16
N LYS A 252 -22.84 26.86 -4.52
CA LYS A 252 -23.47 25.61 -5.03
C LYS A 252 -22.91 25.16 -6.38
N ARG A 253 -21.61 25.30 -6.60
CA ARG A 253 -20.89 24.83 -7.79
C ARG A 253 -19.88 23.73 -7.45
N LYS A 254 -19.40 23.02 -8.46
CA LYS A 254 -18.30 22.05 -8.29
C LYS A 254 -16.97 22.79 -8.05
N PRO A 255 -16.18 22.42 -7.03
CA PRO A 255 -14.87 23.02 -6.79
C PRO A 255 -13.82 22.53 -7.80
N THR A 256 -12.73 23.30 -7.94
CA THR A 256 -11.56 22.92 -8.74
C THR A 256 -10.31 23.04 -7.90
N PHE A 257 -9.81 21.92 -7.42
CA PHE A 257 -8.66 21.84 -6.53
C PHE A 257 -7.33 21.74 -7.27
N LYS A 258 -6.34 22.53 -6.83
CA LYS A 258 -5.02 22.65 -7.48
C LYS A 258 -3.86 22.12 -6.65
N GLY A 259 -4.08 21.79 -5.37
CA GLY A 259 -3.04 21.34 -4.45
C GLY A 259 -2.11 22.46 -3.98
N LYS A 260 -2.63 23.63 -3.73
CA LYS A 260 -1.89 24.82 -3.33
C LYS A 260 -2.50 25.50 -2.11
#